data_b0a1ea3d038218c418376c08ad661996
#
_entry.id   b0a1ea3d038218c418376c08ad661996
#
_cell.length_a   1.000
_cell.length_b   1.000
_cell.length_c   1.000
_cell.angle_alpha   90.00
_cell.angle_beta   90.00
_cell.angle_gamma   90.00
#
_symmetry.space_group_name_H-M   'P 1'
#
loop_
_entity.id
_entity.type
_entity.pdbx_description
1 polymer ?
#
loop_
_entity_poly.entity_id
_entity_poly.type
_entity_poly.pdbx_seq_one_letter_code
_entity_poly.pdbx_strand_id
1 'polypeptide(L)' 'ELTQEVLKIIRTLADQKTTMVIVTHEMNFAAEVSNKIIFIDQGLIVEQGTPQEVIYSPKIKRTQEFLSHLK' A
#
# COMPACT_ATOMS: atom_id res chain seq x y z
N GLU A 1 -7.56 0.31 13.41
CA GLU A 1 -7.97 1.26 12.39
C GLU A 1 -7.20 2.58 12.54
N LEU A 2 -6.69 3.10 11.43
CA LEU A 2 -5.90 4.33 11.45
C LEU A 2 -6.80 5.56 11.44
N THR A 3 -6.56 6.48 12.38
CA THR A 3 -7.27 7.75 12.41
C THR A 3 -6.62 8.75 11.45
N GLN A 4 -7.32 9.83 11.15
CA GLN A 4 -6.77 10.89 10.30
C GLN A 4 -5.51 11.51 10.91
N GLU A 5 -5.44 11.62 12.23
CA GLU A 5 -4.26 12.16 12.89
C GLU A 5 -3.05 11.27 12.71
N VAL A 6 -3.23 9.95 12.83
CA VAL A 6 -2.15 8.99 12.62
C VAL A 6 -1.68 9.00 11.18
N LEU A 7 -2.62 9.05 10.23
CA LEU A 7 -2.29 9.12 8.81
C LEU A 7 -1.47 10.37 8.50
N LYS A 8 -1.81 11.48 9.12
CA LYS A 8 -1.09 12.74 8.93
C LYS A 8 0.35 12.65 9.45
N ILE A 9 0.54 12.03 10.61
CA ILE A 9 1.87 11.83 11.20
C ILE A 9 2.73 10.95 10.28
N ILE A 10 2.16 9.86 9.79
CA ILE A 10 2.87 8.93 8.90
C ILE A 10 3.28 9.65 7.61
N ARG A 11 2.38 10.46 7.07
CA ARG A 11 2.65 11.22 5.85
C ARG A 11 3.80 12.20 6.05
N THR A 12 3.86 12.85 7.22
CA THR A 12 4.94 13.76 7.56
C THR A 12 6.28 13.02 7.65
N LEU A 13 6.30 11.85 8.27
CA LEU A 13 7.51 11.04 8.38
C LEU A 13 7.98 10.55 7.00
N ALA A 14 7.05 10.19 6.14
CA ALA A 14 7.38 9.78 4.78
C ALA A 14 8.03 10.92 4.00
N ASP A 15 7.54 12.13 4.17
CA ASP A 15 8.10 13.32 3.51
C ASP A 15 9.52 13.60 3.99
N GLN A 16 9.86 13.17 5.19
CA GLN A 16 11.21 13.33 5.74
C GLN A 16 12.14 12.20 5.32
N LYS A 17 11.69 11.35 4.39
CA LYS A 17 12.46 10.21 3.86
C LYS A 17 12.87 9.21 4.94
N THR A 18 12.07 9.08 5.96
CA THR A 18 12.28 8.09 7.00
C THR A 18 11.94 6.71 6.45
N THR A 19 12.80 5.72 6.69
CA THR A 19 12.52 4.35 6.28
C THR A 19 11.44 3.78 7.19
N MET A 20 10.31 3.35 6.59
CA MET A 20 9.18 2.82 7.33
C MET A 20 8.56 1.64 6.60
N VAL A 21 7.99 0.72 7.38
CA VAL A 21 7.13 -0.34 6.84
C VAL A 21 5.75 -0.13 7.43
N ILE A 22 4.75 0.00 6.55
CA ILE A 22 3.37 0.27 6.95
C ILE A 22 2.49 -0.88 6.45
N VAL A 23 1.71 -1.45 7.36
CA VAL A 23 0.74 -2.49 7.00
C VAL A 23 -0.65 -1.85 7.02
N THR A 24 -1.32 -1.85 5.88
CA THR A 24 -2.62 -1.19 5.76
C THR A 24 -3.40 -1.75 4.58
N HIS A 25 -4.72 -1.61 4.65
CA HIS A 25 -5.59 -1.85 3.50
C HIS A 25 -6.19 -0.53 2.97
N GLU A 26 -5.67 0.60 3.44
CA GLU A 26 -6.03 1.93 2.92
C GLU A 26 -5.20 2.20 1.67
N MET A 27 -5.71 1.79 0.52
CA MET A 27 -4.93 1.81 -0.73
C MET A 27 -4.57 3.21 -1.20
N ASN A 28 -5.46 4.17 -1.06
CA ASN A 28 -5.18 5.54 -1.47
C ASN A 28 -4.03 6.12 -0.64
N PHE A 29 -4.05 5.84 0.66
CA PHE A 29 -2.99 6.30 1.55
C PHE A 29 -1.67 5.60 1.23
N ALA A 30 -1.70 4.28 1.04
CA ALA A 30 -0.51 3.52 0.70
C ALA A 30 0.13 4.03 -0.59
N ALA A 31 -0.70 4.31 -1.61
CA ALA A 31 -0.20 4.84 -2.88
C ALA A 31 0.45 6.20 -2.72
N GLU A 32 -0.09 7.02 -1.81
CA GLU A 32 0.37 8.39 -1.63
C GLU A 32 1.71 8.49 -0.90
N VAL A 33 1.91 7.65 0.11
CA VAL A 33 3.10 7.77 0.97
C VAL A 33 4.18 6.73 0.71
N SER A 34 3.89 5.70 -0.08
CA SER A 34 4.83 4.60 -0.30
C SER A 34 5.58 4.76 -1.61
N ASN A 35 6.81 4.28 -1.64
CA ASN A 35 7.55 4.16 -2.90
C ASN A 35 7.66 2.70 -3.33
N LYS A 36 7.23 1.77 -2.48
CA LYS A 36 7.18 0.35 -2.80
C LYS A 36 5.99 -0.29 -2.10
N ILE A 37 5.21 -1.07 -2.83
CA ILE A 37 4.07 -1.80 -2.32
C ILE A 37 4.36 -3.29 -2.42
N ILE A 38 4.04 -4.03 -1.37
CA ILE A 38 4.16 -5.49 -1.36
C ILE A 38 2.80 -6.05 -0.96
N PHE A 39 2.21 -6.86 -1.85
CA PHE A 39 0.95 -7.53 -1.55
C PHE A 39 1.25 -8.95 -1.09
N ILE A 40 0.81 -9.27 0.13
CA ILE A 40 1.04 -10.57 0.75
C ILE A 40 -0.30 -11.26 0.97
N ASP A 41 -0.38 -12.53 0.60
CA ASP A 41 -1.58 -13.35 0.80
C ASP A 41 -1.14 -14.75 1.21
N GLN A 42 -1.76 -15.26 2.30
CA GLN A 42 -1.46 -16.61 2.83
C GLN A 42 0.03 -16.81 3.10
N GLY A 43 0.68 -15.78 3.62
CA GLY A 43 2.09 -15.85 4.01
C GLY A 43 3.08 -15.77 2.84
N LEU A 44 2.59 -15.53 1.63
CA LEU A 44 3.43 -15.46 0.44
C LEU A 44 3.32 -14.08 -0.22
N ILE A 45 4.44 -13.62 -0.77
CA ILE A 45 4.43 -12.40 -1.55
C ILE A 45 3.81 -12.70 -2.90
N VAL A 46 2.69 -12.05 -3.19
CA VAL A 46 1.95 -12.25 -4.43
C VAL A 46 2.46 -11.32 -5.52
N GLU A 47 2.65 -10.05 -5.17
CA GLU A 47 3.10 -9.05 -6.13
C GLU A 47 3.80 -7.93 -5.39
N GLN A 48 4.81 -7.32 -6.02
CA GLN A 48 5.49 -6.18 -5.43
C GLN A 48 5.98 -5.24 -6.52
N GLY A 49 6.10 -3.97 -6.17
CA GLY A 49 6.54 -2.95 -7.11
C GLY A 49 6.16 -1.56 -6.63
N THR A 50 6.17 -0.60 -7.55
CA THR A 50 5.73 0.76 -7.23
C THR A 50 4.22 0.78 -7.02
N PRO A 51 3.68 1.82 -6.36
CA PRO A 51 2.23 1.96 -6.25
C PRO A 51 1.53 1.92 -7.61
N GLN A 52 2.15 2.53 -8.63
CA GLN A 52 1.59 2.52 -9.97
C GLN A 52 1.45 1.10 -10.50
N GLU A 53 2.44 0.26 -10.24
CA GLU A 53 2.45 -1.11 -10.73
C GLU A 53 1.50 -2.03 -9.97
N VAL A 54 1.43 -1.88 -8.65
CA VAL A 54 0.70 -2.83 -7.81
C VAL A 54 -0.75 -2.41 -7.59
N ILE A 55 -1.01 -1.12 -7.40
CA ILE A 55 -2.34 -0.63 -7.07
C ILE A 55 -3.13 -0.23 -8.32
N TYR A 56 -2.50 0.50 -9.23
CA TYR A 56 -3.22 1.04 -10.39
C TYR A 56 -3.17 0.15 -11.61
N SER A 57 -2.14 -0.69 -11.74
CA SER A 57 -2.00 -1.60 -12.89
C SER A 57 -1.49 -2.96 -12.45
N PRO A 58 -2.18 -3.64 -11.52
CA PRO A 58 -1.72 -4.93 -11.04
C PRO A 58 -1.72 -5.97 -12.16
N LYS A 59 -0.66 -6.76 -12.24
CA LYS A 59 -0.50 -7.77 -13.26
C LYS A 59 -0.97 -9.15 -12.82
N ILE A 60 -1.01 -9.38 -11.51
CA ILE A 60 -1.39 -10.66 -10.95
C ILE A 60 -2.88 -10.67 -10.67
N LYS A 61 -3.56 -11.73 -11.12
CA LYS A 61 -5.02 -11.83 -10.97
C LYS A 61 -5.46 -11.76 -9.51
N ARG A 62 -4.72 -12.38 -8.61
CA ARG A 62 -5.05 -12.35 -7.18
C ARG A 62 -5.04 -10.93 -6.62
N THR A 63 -4.08 -10.12 -7.05
CA THR A 63 -4.00 -8.71 -6.66
C THR A 63 -5.21 -7.94 -7.19
N GLN A 64 -5.56 -8.19 -8.44
CA GLN A 64 -6.71 -7.53 -9.08
C GLN A 64 -8.00 -7.84 -8.32
N GLU A 65 -8.19 -9.10 -7.95
CA GLU A 65 -9.36 -9.53 -7.19
C GLU A 65 -9.43 -8.86 -5.82
N PHE A 66 -8.29 -8.82 -5.12
CA PHE A 66 -8.22 -8.19 -3.81
C PHE A 66 -8.60 -6.70 -3.90
N LEU A 67 -8.02 -5.99 -4.84
CA LEU A 67 -8.28 -4.56 -4.99
C LEU A 67 -9.73 -4.27 -5.39
N SER A 68 -10.34 -5.14 -6.18
CA SER A 68 -11.72 -4.94 -6.58
C SER A 68 -12.69 -5.06 -5.40
N HIS A 69 -12.33 -5.83 -4.39
CA HIS A 69 -13.16 -5.97 -3.19
C HIS A 69 -13.06 -4.77 -2.25
N LEU A 70 -12.06 -3.92 -2.42
CA LEU A 70 -11.85 -2.74 -1.57
C LEU A 70 -12.56 -1.49 -2.07
N LYS A 71 -13.16 -1.56 -3.22
CA LYS A 71 -13.87 -0.43 -3.81
C LYS A 71 -15.29 -0.30 -3.30
#